data_375690045151b3f5ee0751daf6d5a05a
#
_entry.id   375690045151b3f5ee0751daf6d5a05a
#
_cell.length_a   1.000
_cell.length_b   1.000
_cell.length_c   1.000
_cell.angle_alpha   90.00
_cell.angle_beta   90.00
_cell.angle_gamma   90.00
#
_symmetry.space_group_name_H-M   'P 1'
#
loop_
_entity.id
_entity.type
_entity.pdbx_description
1 polymer ?
#
loop_
_entity_poly.entity_id
_entity_poly.type
_entity_poly.pdbx_seq_one_letter_code
_entity_poly.pdbx_strand_id
1 'polypeptide(L)'
;MRSSRRSVSRTVGLWLVTATLAPAAPAQTSAPAVSTTPRVGGYLQPRFQDFGDSATFLLRRARFAIEGSINPWASYRVQVEMRTLGAPAVPASSPLSLSATDLYIKLSQGAWGATVGQFRVPFSLESLLSSTTLETNERSRIVNAAKRDIGVQAEWRWPDRVVLQGAVVNGEGPNRGSNPDNRMAYFARALFTPIKGLDVGGAFEGYSDSTGADAQAVYRRGRWTGRAEYIREHNRRSDVHATGWYALAAYTLLPERVQLVGRVEQFDPSDRVATDRETGYLVGLQYFIRGDAFKLVADYEVFREQVVQVTNNRAIVQMQVRW
;
A
#
# COMPACT_ATOMS: atom_id res chain seq x y z
N MET A 1 -57.08 -23.46 -14.76
CA MET A 1 -56.54 -22.09 -14.73
C MET A 1 -55.05 -22.16 -14.91
N ARG A 2 -54.54 -21.81 -16.11
CA ARG A 2 -53.10 -21.81 -16.44
C ARG A 2 -52.54 -20.40 -16.23
N SER A 3 -51.60 -20.23 -15.30
CA SER A 3 -50.89 -18.98 -15.09
C SER A 3 -49.58 -19.00 -15.91
N SER A 4 -49.51 -18.15 -16.92
CA SER A 4 -48.36 -17.96 -17.77
C SER A 4 -47.33 -17.06 -17.06
N ARG A 5 -46.13 -17.58 -16.75
CA ARG A 5 -44.99 -16.76 -16.36
C ARG A 5 -44.35 -16.15 -17.60
N ARG A 6 -44.38 -14.84 -17.74
CA ARG A 6 -43.64 -14.10 -18.73
C ARG A 6 -42.18 -13.93 -18.26
N SER A 7 -41.25 -14.52 -18.98
CA SER A 7 -39.81 -14.26 -18.80
C SER A 7 -39.50 -12.93 -19.49
N VAL A 8 -38.94 -12.00 -18.73
CA VAL A 8 -38.37 -10.74 -19.26
C VAL A 8 -36.88 -10.98 -19.49
N SER A 9 -36.52 -11.23 -20.74
CA SER A 9 -35.10 -11.25 -21.13
C SER A 9 -34.61 -9.80 -21.25
N ARG A 10 -33.68 -9.40 -20.39
CA ARG A 10 -32.94 -8.16 -20.52
C ARG A 10 -31.74 -8.39 -21.43
N THR A 11 -31.86 -7.93 -22.65
CA THR A 11 -30.75 -7.88 -23.62
C THR A 11 -29.85 -6.70 -23.23
N VAL A 12 -28.64 -7.00 -22.72
CA VAL A 12 -27.59 -5.99 -22.53
C VAL A 12 -26.95 -5.74 -23.88
N GLY A 13 -27.25 -4.60 -24.47
CA GLY A 13 -26.64 -4.17 -25.73
C GLY A 13 -25.17 -3.76 -25.50
N LEU A 14 -24.25 -4.56 -26.00
CA LEU A 14 -22.83 -4.23 -26.06
C LEU A 14 -22.58 -3.24 -27.20
N TRP A 15 -22.36 -1.96 -26.91
CA TRP A 15 -21.97 -0.98 -27.91
C TRP A 15 -20.47 -1.11 -28.20
N LEU A 16 -20.14 -1.75 -29.31
CA LEU A 16 -18.78 -1.73 -29.86
C LEU A 16 -18.54 -0.37 -30.51
N VAL A 17 -17.72 0.47 -29.87
CA VAL A 17 -17.19 1.68 -30.49
C VAL A 17 -16.02 1.27 -31.39
N THR A 18 -16.25 1.14 -32.68
CA THR A 18 -15.21 0.96 -33.66
C THR A 18 -14.57 2.32 -33.98
N ALA A 19 -13.43 2.60 -33.35
CA ALA A 19 -12.58 3.72 -33.78
C ALA A 19 -11.75 3.30 -34.99
N THR A 20 -12.08 3.83 -36.16
CA THR A 20 -11.24 3.69 -37.37
C THR A 20 -10.00 4.57 -37.22
N LEU A 21 -8.87 3.97 -36.96
CA LEU A 21 -7.56 4.63 -37.00
C LEU A 21 -7.10 4.71 -38.45
N ALA A 22 -7.02 5.93 -39.01
CA ALA A 22 -6.32 6.20 -40.27
C ALA A 22 -4.79 6.04 -40.04
N PRO A 23 -4.04 5.41 -40.94
CA PRO A 23 -2.60 5.25 -40.78
C PRO A 23 -1.88 6.58 -41.07
N ALA A 24 -1.29 7.18 -40.05
CA ALA A 24 -0.29 8.23 -40.21
C ALA A 24 1.07 7.57 -40.50
N ALA A 25 1.73 8.00 -41.59
CA ALA A 25 3.06 7.52 -41.95
C ALA A 25 4.10 7.83 -40.84
N PRO A 26 5.00 6.91 -40.53
CA PRO A 26 5.93 7.10 -39.42
C PRO A 26 7.07 8.05 -39.80
N ALA A 27 7.17 9.17 -39.07
CA ALA A 27 8.45 9.84 -38.93
C ALA A 27 9.30 8.99 -37.98
N GLN A 28 10.32 8.32 -38.50
CA GLN A 28 11.28 7.55 -37.72
C GLN A 28 12.19 8.49 -36.95
N THR A 29 11.75 8.94 -35.78
CA THR A 29 12.68 9.35 -34.72
C THR A 29 12.98 8.09 -33.92
N SER A 30 14.23 7.63 -33.96
CA SER A 30 14.72 6.51 -33.17
C SER A 30 14.53 6.85 -31.69
N ALA A 31 13.47 6.34 -31.07
CA ALA A 31 13.30 6.39 -29.63
C ALA A 31 14.50 5.68 -28.98
N PRO A 32 15.04 6.21 -27.86
CA PRO A 32 16.13 5.55 -27.16
C PRO A 32 15.75 4.09 -26.86
N ALA A 33 16.68 3.17 -27.17
CA ALA A 33 16.45 1.74 -27.01
C ALA A 33 16.12 1.45 -25.53
N VAL A 34 14.89 1.02 -25.27
CA VAL A 34 14.47 0.59 -23.94
C VAL A 34 15.18 -0.72 -23.61
N SER A 35 15.91 -0.77 -22.51
CA SER A 35 16.49 -2.01 -22.04
C SER A 35 15.37 -2.98 -21.67
N THR A 36 15.24 -4.07 -22.44
CA THR A 36 14.29 -5.15 -22.16
C THR A 36 14.85 -6.20 -21.20
N THR A 37 16.12 -6.04 -20.76
CA THR A 37 16.76 -6.97 -19.83
C THR A 37 16.03 -6.94 -18.49
N PRO A 38 15.54 -8.09 -18.00
CA PRO A 38 14.94 -8.18 -16.69
C PRO A 38 15.92 -7.79 -15.59
N ARG A 39 15.46 -7.04 -14.61
CA ARG A 39 16.23 -6.72 -13.39
C ARG A 39 15.74 -7.59 -12.27
N VAL A 40 16.66 -8.28 -11.61
CA VAL A 40 16.40 -9.02 -10.39
C VAL A 40 16.77 -8.12 -9.22
N GLY A 41 15.85 -7.94 -8.30
CA GLY A 41 16.05 -7.16 -7.09
C GLY A 41 15.38 -7.80 -5.90
N GLY A 42 15.58 -7.23 -4.75
CA GLY A 42 14.95 -7.74 -3.55
C GLY A 42 15.38 -6.96 -2.31
N TYR A 43 14.94 -7.44 -1.18
CA TYR A 43 15.39 -6.90 0.11
C TYR A 43 15.14 -7.88 1.25
N LEU A 44 15.97 -7.74 2.29
CA LEU A 44 15.88 -8.45 3.55
C LEU A 44 15.74 -7.42 4.69
N GLN A 45 14.89 -7.76 5.68
CA GLN A 45 14.69 -6.96 6.89
C GLN A 45 14.78 -7.86 8.13
N PRO A 46 16.00 -8.33 8.52
CA PRO A 46 16.22 -8.94 9.82
C PRO A 46 15.98 -7.92 10.92
N ARG A 47 15.42 -8.38 12.02
CA ARG A 47 14.92 -7.53 13.10
C ARG A 47 15.15 -8.19 14.47
N PHE A 48 15.48 -7.38 15.45
CA PHE A 48 15.28 -7.66 16.85
C PHE A 48 14.08 -6.86 17.35
N GLN A 49 13.22 -7.48 18.13
CA GLN A 49 12.12 -6.80 18.80
C GLN A 49 11.99 -7.29 20.25
N ASP A 50 11.69 -6.35 21.13
CA ASP A 50 11.50 -6.55 22.56
C ASP A 50 10.16 -5.94 22.96
N PHE A 51 9.30 -6.73 23.64
CA PHE A 51 7.99 -6.33 24.14
C PHE A 51 8.00 -6.18 25.68
N GLY A 52 9.18 -6.21 26.32
CA GLY A 52 9.35 -6.11 27.75
C GLY A 52 9.37 -7.48 28.46
N ASP A 53 8.43 -8.35 28.16
CA ASP A 53 8.34 -9.73 28.68
C ASP A 53 8.87 -10.79 27.73
N SER A 54 9.10 -10.42 26.46
CA SER A 54 9.61 -11.31 25.43
C SER A 54 10.47 -10.57 24.42
N ALA A 55 11.61 -11.16 24.05
CA ALA A 55 12.50 -10.61 23.05
C ALA A 55 12.81 -11.66 21.99
N THR A 56 12.89 -11.26 20.72
CA THR A 56 13.10 -12.20 19.62
C THR A 56 13.85 -11.59 18.45
N PHE A 57 14.66 -12.42 17.79
CA PHE A 57 15.18 -12.15 16.44
C PHE A 57 14.26 -12.80 15.42
N LEU A 58 13.98 -12.07 14.34
CA LEU A 58 13.16 -12.59 13.25
C LEU A 58 13.57 -11.97 11.92
N LEU A 59 13.21 -12.63 10.82
CA LEU A 59 13.29 -12.07 9.49
C LEU A 59 11.90 -11.50 9.12
N ARG A 60 11.74 -10.20 9.34
CA ARG A 60 10.43 -9.54 9.17
C ARG A 60 9.91 -9.58 7.75
N ARG A 61 10.82 -9.36 6.77
CA ARG A 61 10.51 -9.44 5.33
C ARG A 61 11.70 -9.97 4.56
N ALA A 62 11.42 -10.87 3.64
CA ALA A 62 12.35 -11.31 2.61
C ALA A 62 11.59 -11.28 1.28
N ARG A 63 11.95 -10.39 0.37
CA ARG A 63 11.27 -10.24 -0.91
C ARG A 63 12.22 -10.32 -2.08
N PHE A 64 11.78 -11.00 -3.14
CA PHE A 64 12.43 -11.04 -4.43
C PHE A 64 11.50 -10.47 -5.47
N ALA A 65 12.05 -9.71 -6.41
CA ALA A 65 11.33 -9.13 -7.52
C ALA A 65 12.09 -9.31 -8.82
N ILE A 66 11.34 -9.59 -9.87
CA ILE A 66 11.79 -9.49 -11.26
C ILE A 66 10.94 -8.43 -11.91
N GLU A 67 11.58 -7.42 -12.47
CA GLU A 67 10.88 -6.35 -13.16
C GLU A 67 11.59 -6.00 -14.47
N GLY A 68 10.83 -5.55 -15.46
CA GLY A 68 11.40 -5.19 -16.74
C GLY A 68 10.39 -4.45 -17.61
N SER A 69 10.92 -3.90 -18.72
CA SER A 69 10.12 -3.29 -19.77
C SER A 69 10.06 -4.24 -20.96
N ILE A 70 8.87 -4.45 -21.51
CA ILE A 70 8.67 -5.20 -22.77
C ILE A 70 8.96 -4.27 -23.94
N ASN A 71 8.53 -3.00 -23.79
CA ASN A 71 8.72 -1.92 -24.74
C ASN A 71 8.56 -0.57 -24.03
N PRO A 72 8.65 0.61 -24.70
CA PRO A 72 8.57 1.92 -24.04
C PRO A 72 7.28 2.20 -23.26
N TRP A 73 6.19 1.52 -23.57
CA TRP A 73 4.88 1.75 -22.97
C TRP A 73 4.37 0.57 -22.11
N ALA A 74 5.08 -0.57 -22.08
CA ALA A 74 4.67 -1.74 -21.30
C ALA A 74 5.81 -2.27 -20.44
N SER A 75 5.52 -2.46 -19.17
CA SER A 75 6.42 -3.03 -18.16
C SER A 75 5.70 -4.08 -17.32
N TYR A 76 6.47 -4.89 -16.61
CA TYR A 76 5.93 -5.92 -15.72
C TYR A 76 6.69 -5.95 -14.42
N ARG A 77 6.04 -6.47 -13.39
CA ARG A 77 6.63 -6.77 -12.09
C ARG A 77 6.09 -8.09 -11.55
N VAL A 78 7.01 -8.92 -11.12
CA VAL A 78 6.75 -10.15 -10.37
C VAL A 78 7.49 -10.03 -9.06
N GLN A 79 6.78 -9.98 -7.95
CA GLN A 79 7.38 -9.94 -6.61
C GLN A 79 6.76 -11.00 -5.72
N VAL A 80 7.62 -11.73 -5.03
CA VAL A 80 7.23 -12.72 -4.02
C VAL A 80 7.83 -12.38 -2.66
N GLU A 81 7.11 -12.74 -1.61
CA GLU A 81 7.55 -12.66 -0.22
C GLU A 81 7.69 -14.06 0.35
N MET A 82 8.85 -14.34 0.92
CA MET A 82 9.09 -15.53 1.71
C MET A 82 8.46 -15.28 3.10
N ARG A 83 7.36 -15.96 3.39
CA ARG A 83 6.71 -15.84 4.70
C ARG A 83 7.31 -16.86 5.65
N THR A 84 7.31 -16.51 6.93
CA THR A 84 7.47 -17.42 8.08
C THR A 84 8.81 -17.55 8.77
N LEU A 85 9.81 -16.81 8.38
CA LEU A 85 10.99 -16.77 9.22
C LEU A 85 10.77 -15.77 10.38
N GLY A 86 9.93 -16.15 11.38
CA GLY A 86 9.73 -15.38 12.61
C GLY A 86 8.39 -14.64 12.75
N ALA A 87 7.33 -15.09 12.11
CA ALA A 87 5.99 -14.62 12.47
C ALA A 87 5.55 -15.31 13.78
N PRO A 88 5.15 -14.55 14.83
CA PRO A 88 4.80 -15.13 16.12
C PRO A 88 3.63 -16.14 16.11
N ALA A 89 2.84 -16.13 15.02
CA ALA A 89 1.65 -16.96 14.88
C ALA A 89 1.85 -18.19 13.97
N VAL A 90 3.06 -18.47 13.52
CA VAL A 90 3.30 -19.61 12.62
C VAL A 90 4.04 -20.70 13.39
N PRO A 91 3.47 -21.91 13.52
CA PRO A 91 4.17 -23.03 14.15
C PRO A 91 5.55 -23.25 13.50
N ALA A 92 6.55 -23.58 14.32
CA ALA A 92 7.91 -23.85 13.84
C ALA A 92 7.98 -24.96 12.78
N SER A 93 6.94 -25.78 12.70
CA SER A 93 6.77 -26.86 11.71
C SER A 93 6.15 -26.39 10.38
N SER A 94 5.76 -25.12 10.25
CA SER A 94 5.17 -24.65 9.00
C SER A 94 6.23 -24.55 7.92
N PRO A 95 5.98 -25.12 6.74
CA PRO A 95 6.92 -25.04 5.63
C PRO A 95 7.09 -23.59 5.18
N LEU A 96 8.29 -23.25 4.69
CA LEU A 96 8.53 -21.97 4.03
C LEU A 96 7.51 -21.79 2.90
N SER A 97 6.67 -20.77 2.99
CA SER A 97 5.69 -20.46 1.98
C SER A 97 6.07 -19.22 1.19
N LEU A 98 5.95 -19.30 -0.14
CA LEU A 98 6.05 -18.14 -1.02
C LEU A 98 4.67 -17.55 -1.21
N SER A 99 4.56 -16.25 -1.04
CA SER A 99 3.33 -15.49 -1.29
C SER A 99 3.59 -14.42 -2.34
N ALA A 100 2.81 -14.43 -3.40
CA ALA A 100 2.89 -13.35 -4.38
C ALA A 100 2.44 -12.02 -3.74
N THR A 101 3.22 -10.98 -3.94
CA THR A 101 2.85 -9.62 -3.53
C THR A 101 2.42 -8.79 -4.73
N ASP A 102 3.28 -8.55 -5.68
CA ASP A 102 3.00 -7.76 -6.87
C ASP A 102 3.18 -8.64 -8.11
N LEU A 103 2.10 -8.88 -8.86
CA LEU A 103 2.07 -9.65 -10.10
C LEU A 103 1.26 -8.88 -11.12
N TYR A 104 1.88 -7.99 -11.87
CA TYR A 104 1.15 -7.12 -12.77
C TYR A 104 1.92 -6.75 -14.04
N ILE A 105 1.15 -6.35 -15.05
CA ILE A 105 1.61 -5.62 -16.23
C ILE A 105 1.13 -4.18 -16.07
N LYS A 106 2.02 -3.22 -16.32
CA LYS A 106 1.72 -1.80 -16.35
C LYS A 106 1.91 -1.26 -17.76
N LEU A 107 0.90 -0.59 -18.26
CA LEU A 107 0.90 0.15 -19.52
C LEU A 107 0.98 1.64 -19.18
N SER A 108 1.78 2.40 -19.93
CA SER A 108 1.95 3.84 -19.70
C SER A 108 2.14 4.58 -21.04
N GLN A 109 1.32 5.58 -21.28
CA GLN A 109 1.41 6.42 -22.46
C GLN A 109 1.05 7.87 -22.13
N GLY A 110 2.04 8.77 -22.23
CA GLY A 110 1.86 10.16 -21.86
C GLY A 110 1.43 10.30 -20.38
N ALA A 111 0.29 10.95 -20.15
CA ALA A 111 -0.29 11.17 -18.84
C ALA A 111 -1.06 9.94 -18.29
N TRP A 112 -1.34 8.95 -19.12
CA TRP A 112 -2.18 7.81 -18.78
C TRP A 112 -1.38 6.58 -18.43
N GLY A 113 -1.87 5.83 -17.47
CA GLY A 113 -1.37 4.52 -17.08
C GLY A 113 -2.52 3.56 -16.81
N ALA A 114 -2.26 2.28 -17.08
CA ALA A 114 -3.14 1.18 -16.67
C ALA A 114 -2.30 0.07 -16.05
N THR A 115 -2.81 -0.58 -15.02
CA THR A 115 -2.16 -1.72 -14.37
C THR A 115 -3.15 -2.87 -14.32
N VAL A 116 -2.72 -4.06 -14.72
CA VAL A 116 -3.55 -5.26 -14.75
C VAL A 116 -2.82 -6.39 -14.03
N GLY A 117 -3.52 -7.09 -13.15
CA GLY A 117 -2.98 -8.18 -12.33
C GLY A 117 -3.16 -7.93 -10.86
N GLN A 118 -2.26 -8.46 -10.03
CA GLN A 118 -2.26 -8.20 -8.58
C GLN A 118 -1.35 -7.02 -8.25
N PHE A 119 -1.94 -5.99 -7.68
CA PHE A 119 -1.25 -4.75 -7.31
C PHE A 119 -1.77 -4.19 -5.98
N ARG A 120 -1.10 -3.17 -5.46
CA ARG A 120 -1.61 -2.41 -4.31
C ARG A 120 -2.75 -1.53 -4.77
N VAL A 121 -3.93 -1.70 -4.17
CA VAL A 121 -5.10 -0.88 -4.48
C VAL A 121 -4.87 0.58 -4.05
N PRO A 122 -5.41 1.56 -4.76
CA PRO A 122 -5.15 2.98 -4.51
C PRO A 122 -5.94 3.50 -3.29
N PHE A 123 -5.63 2.96 -2.11
CA PHE A 123 -6.22 3.37 -0.82
C PHE A 123 -5.14 3.39 0.25
N SER A 124 -5.17 4.38 1.14
CA SER A 124 -4.19 4.68 2.20
C SER A 124 -2.80 5.07 1.70
N LEU A 125 -2.29 6.17 2.22
CA LEU A 125 -0.96 6.68 1.90
C LEU A 125 0.15 5.69 2.25
N GLU A 126 0.19 5.23 3.51
CA GLU A 126 1.26 4.32 3.96
C GLU A 126 1.14 2.93 3.34
N SER A 127 -0.08 2.48 3.01
CA SER A 127 -0.29 1.24 2.29
C SER A 127 0.44 1.22 0.94
N LEU A 128 0.45 2.36 0.24
CA LEU A 128 1.08 2.51 -1.07
C LEU A 128 2.60 2.67 -1.00
N LEU A 129 3.16 3.08 0.15
CA LEU A 129 4.60 3.20 0.31
C LEU A 129 5.29 1.83 0.39
N SER A 130 6.48 1.74 -0.19
CA SER A 130 7.33 0.56 0.02
C SER A 130 7.75 0.47 1.48
N SER A 131 7.79 -0.74 2.05
CA SER A 131 8.35 -0.93 3.39
C SER A 131 9.83 -0.58 3.49
N THR A 132 10.52 -0.47 2.35
CA THR A 132 11.93 -0.06 2.32
C THR A 132 12.13 1.45 2.42
N THR A 133 11.09 2.24 2.17
CA THR A 133 11.13 3.71 2.18
C THR A 133 10.39 4.32 3.37
N LEU A 134 9.85 3.50 4.26
CA LEU A 134 9.25 3.98 5.49
C LEU A 134 10.31 4.58 6.41
N GLU A 135 9.93 5.61 7.14
CA GLU A 135 10.76 6.25 8.17
C GLU A 135 10.74 5.47 9.50
N THR A 136 9.80 4.54 9.66
CA THR A 136 9.63 3.67 10.83
C THR A 136 9.69 2.21 10.42
N ASN A 137 9.92 1.31 11.37
CA ASN A 137 9.94 -0.14 11.13
C ASN A 137 8.59 -0.67 10.63
N GLU A 138 7.50 -0.13 11.17
CA GLU A 138 6.14 -0.53 10.81
C GLU A 138 5.27 0.69 10.46
N ARG A 139 4.23 0.44 9.67
CA ARG A 139 3.18 1.40 9.38
C ARG A 139 2.40 1.73 10.64
N SER A 140 1.67 2.84 10.60
CA SER A 140 0.66 3.16 11.61
C SER A 140 -0.36 2.02 11.75
N ARG A 141 -0.89 1.83 12.95
CA ARG A 141 -1.90 0.81 13.24
C ARG A 141 -3.21 1.00 12.48
N ILE A 142 -3.53 2.22 12.07
CA ILE A 142 -4.69 2.48 11.21
C ILE A 142 -4.53 1.83 9.83
N VAL A 143 -3.30 1.51 9.42
CA VAL A 143 -2.95 0.85 8.17
C VAL A 143 -2.55 -0.59 8.46
N ASN A 144 -3.52 -1.46 8.59
CA ASN A 144 -3.33 -2.86 8.96
C ASN A 144 -2.36 -3.62 8.06
N ALA A 145 -2.46 -3.43 6.75
CA ALA A 145 -1.56 -4.03 5.77
C ALA A 145 -1.64 -3.27 4.45
N ALA A 146 -0.61 -3.40 3.63
CA ALA A 146 -0.69 -2.94 2.24
C ALA A 146 -1.75 -3.77 1.51
N LYS A 147 -2.95 -3.22 1.35
CA LYS A 147 -4.07 -3.88 0.65
C LYS A 147 -3.65 -4.18 -0.79
N ARG A 148 -3.82 -5.42 -1.23
CA ARG A 148 -3.56 -5.88 -2.61
C ARG A 148 -4.73 -6.69 -3.09
N ASP A 149 -4.98 -6.63 -4.41
CA ASP A 149 -6.01 -7.44 -5.02
C ASP A 149 -5.73 -7.62 -6.51
N ILE A 150 -6.47 -8.52 -7.16
CA ILE A 150 -6.38 -8.82 -8.59
C ILE A 150 -7.45 -8.02 -9.33
N GLY A 151 -7.05 -7.25 -10.34
CA GLY A 151 -7.98 -6.46 -11.13
C GLY A 151 -7.29 -5.51 -12.09
N VAL A 152 -7.93 -4.38 -12.33
CA VAL A 152 -7.48 -3.33 -13.24
C VAL A 152 -7.49 -1.99 -12.52
N GLN A 153 -6.43 -1.21 -12.71
CA GLN A 153 -6.31 0.18 -12.26
C GLN A 153 -6.03 1.07 -13.46
N ALA A 154 -6.70 2.22 -13.52
CA ALA A 154 -6.34 3.33 -14.38
C ALA A 154 -5.71 4.45 -13.57
N GLU A 155 -4.75 5.14 -14.15
CA GLU A 155 -4.09 6.29 -13.57
C GLU A 155 -4.04 7.42 -14.61
N TRP A 156 -4.34 8.64 -14.19
CA TRP A 156 -4.06 9.84 -14.95
C TRP A 156 -3.19 10.78 -14.13
N ARG A 157 -2.14 11.30 -14.74
CA ARG A 157 -1.12 12.12 -14.06
C ARG A 157 -0.86 13.41 -14.82
N TRP A 158 -1.18 14.53 -14.18
CA TRP A 158 -0.67 15.83 -14.62
C TRP A 158 0.61 16.11 -13.83
N PRO A 159 1.77 16.14 -14.49
CA PRO A 159 3.05 16.26 -13.80
C PRO A 159 3.07 17.39 -12.77
N ASP A 160 3.60 17.08 -11.57
CA ASP A 160 3.76 17.99 -10.43
C ASP A 160 2.48 18.70 -9.94
N ARG A 161 1.31 18.23 -10.33
CA ARG A 161 0.03 18.85 -9.98
C ARG A 161 -1.03 17.91 -9.45
N VAL A 162 -1.38 16.91 -10.26
CA VAL A 162 -2.53 16.05 -9.96
C VAL A 162 -2.22 14.60 -10.30
N VAL A 163 -2.63 13.67 -9.45
CA VAL A 163 -2.68 12.24 -9.75
C VAL A 163 -4.09 11.76 -9.44
N LEU A 164 -4.74 11.15 -10.43
CA LEU A 164 -6.03 10.49 -10.27
C LEU A 164 -5.85 9.00 -10.51
N GLN A 165 -6.42 8.18 -9.65
CA GLN A 165 -6.37 6.72 -9.77
C GLN A 165 -7.77 6.16 -9.52
N GLY A 166 -8.14 5.16 -10.31
CA GLY A 166 -9.36 4.38 -10.12
C GLY A 166 -9.05 2.90 -10.33
N ALA A 167 -9.61 2.03 -9.53
CA ALA A 167 -9.42 0.58 -9.68
C ALA A 167 -10.71 -0.19 -9.47
N VAL A 168 -10.83 -1.31 -10.19
CA VAL A 168 -11.84 -2.34 -10.01
C VAL A 168 -11.11 -3.66 -9.82
N VAL A 169 -11.40 -4.34 -8.73
CA VAL A 169 -10.71 -5.59 -8.34
C VAL A 169 -11.72 -6.62 -7.84
N ASN A 170 -11.28 -7.87 -7.69
CA ASN A 170 -12.14 -8.95 -7.22
C ASN A 170 -12.77 -8.69 -5.83
N GLY A 171 -12.06 -8.01 -4.92
CA GLY A 171 -12.56 -7.77 -3.57
C GLY A 171 -12.22 -8.87 -2.56
N GLU A 172 -11.49 -9.89 -2.98
CA GLU A 172 -11.16 -11.09 -2.19
C GLU A 172 -9.80 -11.00 -1.49
N GLY A 173 -9.02 -9.97 -1.81
CA GLY A 173 -7.67 -9.78 -1.30
C GLY A 173 -6.59 -10.51 -2.10
N PRO A 174 -5.34 -10.50 -1.61
CA PRO A 174 -4.21 -10.99 -2.37
C PRO A 174 -4.24 -12.52 -2.57
N ASN A 175 -3.74 -12.96 -3.73
CA ASN A 175 -3.56 -14.38 -4.11
C ASN A 175 -4.87 -15.18 -4.23
N ARG A 176 -5.98 -14.50 -4.46
CA ARG A 176 -7.28 -15.11 -4.71
C ARG A 176 -7.73 -14.80 -6.13
N GLY A 177 -7.64 -15.80 -7.02
CA GLY A 177 -8.00 -15.67 -8.43
C GLY A 177 -9.49 -15.91 -8.72
N SER A 178 -10.30 -16.16 -7.71
CA SER A 178 -11.75 -16.35 -7.84
C SER A 178 -12.51 -15.21 -7.16
N ASN A 179 -13.70 -14.93 -7.65
CA ASN A 179 -14.65 -14.00 -7.05
C ASN A 179 -15.98 -14.76 -6.86
N PRO A 180 -16.13 -15.50 -5.74
CA PRO A 180 -17.23 -16.44 -5.56
C PRO A 180 -18.59 -15.76 -5.32
N ASP A 181 -18.60 -14.54 -4.82
CA ASP A 181 -19.84 -13.77 -4.60
C ASP A 181 -20.21 -12.86 -5.78
N ASN A 182 -19.36 -12.83 -6.83
CA ASN A 182 -19.51 -12.01 -8.03
C ASN A 182 -19.65 -10.51 -7.74
N ARG A 183 -19.04 -10.04 -6.66
CA ARG A 183 -19.03 -8.62 -6.25
C ARG A 183 -17.64 -8.04 -6.36
N MET A 184 -17.50 -6.99 -7.16
CA MET A 184 -16.24 -6.28 -7.33
C MET A 184 -16.05 -5.24 -6.22
N ALA A 185 -14.80 -4.99 -5.87
CA ALA A 185 -14.41 -3.85 -5.05
C ALA A 185 -13.94 -2.69 -5.94
N TYR A 186 -14.20 -1.47 -5.49
CA TYR A 186 -13.93 -0.24 -6.23
C TYR A 186 -13.09 0.71 -5.40
N PHE A 187 -12.14 1.35 -6.05
CA PHE A 187 -11.25 2.32 -5.43
C PHE A 187 -11.15 3.56 -6.27
N ALA A 188 -11.07 4.71 -5.61
CA ALA A 188 -10.76 5.98 -6.22
C ALA A 188 -9.79 6.76 -5.34
N ARG A 189 -8.80 7.42 -5.94
CA ARG A 189 -7.83 8.25 -5.21
C ARG A 189 -7.49 9.48 -6.04
N ALA A 190 -7.42 10.63 -5.36
CA ALA A 190 -6.98 11.88 -5.94
C ALA A 190 -5.89 12.52 -5.06
N LEU A 191 -4.79 12.93 -5.69
CA LEU A 191 -3.74 13.73 -5.06
C LEU A 191 -3.58 15.04 -5.81
N PHE A 192 -3.34 16.10 -5.06
CA PHE A 192 -3.06 17.43 -5.57
C PHE A 192 -1.81 18.00 -4.89
N THR A 193 -0.92 18.60 -5.69
CA THR A 193 0.31 19.27 -5.21
C THR A 193 0.11 20.80 -5.30
N PRO A 194 -0.47 21.46 -4.28
CA PRO A 194 -0.74 22.90 -4.31
C PRO A 194 0.52 23.73 -4.37
N ILE A 195 1.56 23.29 -3.69
CA ILE A 195 2.88 23.90 -3.67
C ILE A 195 3.95 22.82 -3.68
N LYS A 196 5.12 23.15 -4.20
CA LYS A 196 6.25 22.20 -4.27
C LYS A 196 6.59 21.63 -2.88
N GLY A 197 6.52 20.32 -2.78
CA GLY A 197 6.81 19.56 -1.57
C GLY A 197 5.61 19.30 -0.66
N LEU A 198 4.40 19.78 -1.00
CA LEU A 198 3.17 19.44 -0.28
C LEU A 198 2.21 18.73 -1.22
N ASP A 199 1.89 17.47 -0.91
CA ASP A 199 0.85 16.68 -1.55
C ASP A 199 -0.31 16.52 -0.58
N VAL A 200 -1.53 16.80 -1.02
CA VAL A 200 -2.77 16.59 -0.26
C VAL A 200 -3.76 15.80 -1.10
N GLY A 201 -4.59 15.02 -0.47
CA GLY A 201 -5.59 14.27 -1.22
C GLY A 201 -6.41 13.35 -0.36
N GLY A 202 -7.09 12.43 -1.00
CA GLY A 202 -7.90 11.43 -0.33
C GLY A 202 -8.18 10.25 -1.25
N ALA A 203 -8.74 9.22 -0.64
CA ALA A 203 -9.15 8.02 -1.33
C ALA A 203 -10.49 7.51 -0.80
N PHE A 204 -11.14 6.71 -1.62
CA PHE A 204 -12.37 5.99 -1.31
C PHE A 204 -12.19 4.52 -1.68
N GLU A 205 -12.76 3.64 -0.84
CA GLU A 205 -12.90 2.22 -1.14
C GLU A 205 -14.33 1.75 -0.90
N GLY A 206 -14.77 0.83 -1.74
CA GLY A 206 -16.07 0.18 -1.61
C GLY A 206 -15.94 -1.31 -1.87
N TYR A 207 -16.19 -2.09 -0.84
CA TYR A 207 -16.37 -3.54 -0.89
C TYR A 207 -17.85 -3.90 -0.78
N SER A 208 -18.18 -5.19 -0.96
CA SER A 208 -19.56 -5.66 -0.80
C SER A 208 -20.15 -5.29 0.56
N ASP A 209 -19.39 -5.45 1.63
CA ASP A 209 -19.83 -5.31 3.02
C ASP A 209 -19.20 -4.11 3.76
N SER A 210 -18.31 -3.36 3.13
CA SER A 210 -17.66 -2.21 3.77
C SER A 210 -17.39 -1.07 2.80
N THR A 211 -17.25 0.13 3.36
CA THR A 211 -16.76 1.32 2.67
C THR A 211 -15.71 2.00 3.50
N GLY A 212 -14.75 2.65 2.85
CA GLY A 212 -13.72 3.41 3.53
C GLY A 212 -13.48 4.76 2.84
N ALA A 213 -13.08 5.74 3.63
CA ALA A 213 -12.61 7.03 3.16
C ALA A 213 -11.31 7.38 3.86
N ASP A 214 -10.41 8.03 3.13
CA ASP A 214 -9.08 8.43 3.54
C ASP A 214 -8.85 9.89 3.18
N ALA A 215 -8.24 10.64 4.09
CA ALA A 215 -7.68 11.96 3.83
C ALA A 215 -6.20 11.95 4.18
N GLN A 216 -5.35 12.45 3.29
CA GLN A 216 -3.91 12.28 3.39
C GLN A 216 -3.15 13.56 3.03
N ALA A 217 -2.02 13.78 3.71
CA ALA A 217 -1.09 14.85 3.42
C ALA A 217 0.35 14.38 3.55
N VAL A 218 1.22 14.85 2.65
CA VAL A 218 2.66 14.60 2.67
C VAL A 218 3.39 15.90 2.42
N TYR A 219 4.31 16.24 3.31
CA TYR A 219 5.18 17.39 3.18
C TYR A 219 6.64 16.96 3.10
N ARG A 220 7.36 17.45 2.10
CA ARG A 220 8.80 17.19 1.92
C ARG A 220 9.49 18.49 1.50
N ARG A 221 10.24 19.08 2.41
CA ARG A 221 11.03 20.29 2.08
C ARG A 221 12.28 20.37 2.95
N GLY A 222 13.42 20.52 2.30
CA GLY A 222 14.69 20.61 2.99
C GLY A 222 14.99 19.33 3.80
N ARG A 223 15.17 19.49 5.10
CA ARG A 223 15.45 18.37 6.03
C ARG A 223 14.20 17.74 6.64
N TRP A 224 13.01 18.28 6.35
CA TRP A 224 11.76 17.85 6.94
C TRP A 224 10.96 16.92 6.01
N THR A 225 10.46 15.86 6.58
CA THR A 225 9.40 15.02 6.00
C THR A 225 8.27 14.96 7.01
N GLY A 226 7.06 15.28 6.56
CA GLY A 226 5.84 15.16 7.36
C GLY A 226 4.83 14.29 6.63
N ARG A 227 4.06 13.49 7.36
CA ARG A 227 2.91 12.73 6.84
C ARG A 227 1.79 12.76 7.85
N ALA A 228 0.57 12.85 7.33
CA ALA A 228 -0.63 12.69 8.12
C ALA A 228 -1.67 11.96 7.29
N GLU A 229 -2.46 11.14 7.95
CA GLU A 229 -3.53 10.38 7.33
C GLU A 229 -4.66 10.20 8.34
N TYR A 230 -5.89 10.29 7.87
CA TYR A 230 -7.10 9.95 8.59
C TYR A 230 -7.88 8.93 7.77
N ILE A 231 -8.26 7.82 8.38
CA ILE A 231 -9.05 6.78 7.74
C ILE A 231 -10.32 6.57 8.55
N ARG A 232 -11.45 6.44 7.86
CA ARG A 232 -12.71 5.99 8.41
C ARG A 232 -13.24 4.85 7.57
N GLU A 233 -13.51 3.72 8.21
CA GLU A 233 -14.12 2.55 7.59
C GLU A 233 -15.49 2.28 8.21
N HIS A 234 -16.44 1.82 7.40
CA HIS A 234 -17.77 1.41 7.82
C HIS A 234 -18.03 -0.01 7.36
N ASN A 235 -18.20 -0.92 8.31
CA ASN A 235 -18.68 -2.27 8.04
C ASN A 235 -20.21 -2.27 8.03
N ARG A 236 -20.80 -2.40 6.86
CA ARG A 236 -22.26 -2.34 6.66
C ARG A 236 -23.01 -3.53 7.24
N ARG A 237 -22.33 -4.69 7.41
CA ARG A 237 -22.96 -5.88 7.96
C ARG A 237 -23.14 -5.79 9.47
N SER A 238 -22.13 -5.31 10.18
CA SER A 238 -22.16 -5.10 11.63
C SER A 238 -22.63 -3.70 12.01
N ASP A 239 -22.71 -2.79 11.04
CA ASP A 239 -22.99 -1.37 11.20
C ASP A 239 -22.04 -0.71 12.24
N VAL A 240 -20.75 -0.99 12.10
CA VAL A 240 -19.65 -0.49 12.95
C VAL A 240 -18.76 0.43 12.14
N HIS A 241 -18.40 1.56 12.72
CA HIS A 241 -17.39 2.46 12.17
C HIS A 241 -16.08 2.30 12.93
N ALA A 242 -15.00 2.06 12.19
CA ALA A 242 -13.64 2.19 12.68
C ALA A 242 -13.05 3.50 12.21
N THR A 243 -12.31 4.19 13.08
CA THR A 243 -11.62 5.43 12.72
C THR A 243 -10.20 5.44 13.23
N GLY A 244 -9.33 6.10 12.50
CA GLY A 244 -7.96 6.27 12.96
C GLY A 244 -7.26 7.40 12.24
N TRP A 245 -6.24 7.94 12.87
CA TRP A 245 -5.37 8.95 12.28
C TRP A 245 -3.95 8.79 12.78
N TYR A 246 -3.01 9.25 12.01
CA TYR A 246 -1.65 9.47 12.48
C TYR A 246 -1.06 10.76 11.93
N ALA A 247 -0.08 11.29 12.65
CA ALA A 247 0.83 12.32 12.20
C ALA A 247 2.27 11.89 12.47
N LEU A 248 3.12 11.99 11.46
CA LEU A 248 4.52 11.65 11.51
C LEU A 248 5.35 12.85 11.06
N ALA A 249 6.41 13.13 11.80
CA ALA A 249 7.44 14.07 11.40
C ALA A 249 8.81 13.41 11.46
N ALA A 250 9.62 13.61 10.42
CA ALA A 250 10.99 13.16 10.37
C ALA A 250 11.90 14.34 10.04
N TYR A 251 13.05 14.42 10.72
CA TYR A 251 14.05 15.45 10.54
C TYR A 251 15.41 14.86 10.27
N THR A 252 16.01 15.21 9.17
CA THR A 252 17.36 14.77 8.79
C THR A 252 18.41 15.59 9.55
N LEU A 253 18.97 15.01 10.61
CA LEU A 253 20.03 15.61 11.42
C LEU A 253 21.32 15.76 10.62
N LEU A 254 21.80 14.64 10.09
CA LEU A 254 23.00 14.58 9.25
C LEU A 254 22.55 14.13 7.85
N PRO A 255 22.73 14.97 6.82
CA PRO A 255 22.37 14.60 5.44
C PRO A 255 22.90 13.22 5.06
N GLU A 256 22.03 12.39 4.47
CA GLU A 256 22.33 11.04 4.00
C GLU A 256 22.82 10.05 5.08
N ARG A 257 22.80 10.44 6.35
CA ARG A 257 23.32 9.62 7.46
C ARG A 257 22.34 9.36 8.57
N VAL A 258 21.71 10.40 9.12
CA VAL A 258 20.89 10.27 10.33
C VAL A 258 19.58 11.05 10.19
N GLN A 259 18.49 10.36 10.46
CA GLN A 259 17.16 10.95 10.52
C GLN A 259 16.48 10.56 11.83
N LEU A 260 15.91 11.55 12.53
CA LEU A 260 15.02 11.34 13.66
C LEU A 260 13.58 11.31 13.18
N VAL A 261 12.77 10.50 13.84
CA VAL A 261 11.35 10.31 13.51
C VAL A 261 10.53 10.38 14.78
N GLY A 262 9.39 11.05 14.71
CA GLY A 262 8.33 11.02 15.71
C GLY A 262 7.00 10.72 15.05
N ARG A 263 6.16 9.89 15.66
CA ARG A 263 4.79 9.61 15.23
C ARG A 263 3.86 9.59 16.41
N VAL A 264 2.71 10.19 16.25
CA VAL A 264 1.55 10.01 17.11
C VAL A 264 0.43 9.43 16.27
N GLU A 265 -0.30 8.48 16.84
CA GLU A 265 -1.41 7.82 16.15
C GLU A 265 -2.53 7.51 17.14
N GLN A 266 -3.75 7.44 16.64
CA GLN A 266 -4.91 6.99 17.39
C GLN A 266 -5.76 6.08 16.52
N PHE A 267 -6.24 4.99 17.11
CA PHE A 267 -7.11 4.04 16.46
C PHE A 267 -8.29 3.71 17.37
N ASP A 268 -9.47 3.78 16.81
CA ASP A 268 -10.75 3.45 17.42
C ASP A 268 -11.39 2.37 16.54
N PRO A 269 -11.33 1.10 16.92
CA PRO A 269 -11.82 0.01 16.06
C PRO A 269 -13.33 -0.09 16.02
N SER A 270 -14.07 0.55 16.96
CA SER A 270 -15.52 0.45 17.00
C SER A 270 -16.19 1.62 17.71
N ASP A 271 -16.97 2.41 16.99
CA ASP A 271 -17.81 3.46 17.55
C ASP A 271 -18.91 2.96 18.51
N ARG A 272 -19.10 1.63 18.62
CA ARG A 272 -20.03 0.99 19.54
C ARG A 272 -19.41 0.59 20.88
N VAL A 273 -18.09 0.62 20.97
CA VAL A 273 -17.33 0.28 22.18
C VAL A 273 -16.60 1.54 22.65
N ALA A 274 -17.09 2.17 23.70
CA ALA A 274 -16.54 3.44 24.16
C ALA A 274 -15.13 3.35 24.79
N THR A 275 -14.58 2.14 24.93
CA THR A 275 -13.38 1.87 25.74
C THR A 275 -12.25 1.16 25.00
N ASP A 276 -12.35 1.02 23.67
CA ASP A 276 -11.39 0.27 22.87
C ASP A 276 -10.43 1.15 22.05
N ARG A 277 -10.47 2.47 22.27
CA ARG A 277 -9.56 3.42 21.63
C ARG A 277 -8.14 3.27 22.18
N GLU A 278 -7.20 3.24 21.26
CA GLU A 278 -5.78 3.17 21.55
C GLU A 278 -5.05 4.38 20.97
N THR A 279 -4.10 4.92 21.74
CA THR A 279 -3.21 5.99 21.29
C THR A 279 -1.77 5.48 21.33
N GLY A 280 -1.06 5.63 20.22
CA GLY A 280 0.32 5.23 20.04
C GLY A 280 1.27 6.42 19.92
N TYR A 281 2.43 6.31 20.50
CA TYR A 281 3.53 7.26 20.37
C TYR A 281 4.78 6.50 19.96
N LEU A 282 5.48 7.03 18.96
CA LEU A 282 6.73 6.45 18.46
C LEU A 282 7.81 7.52 18.38
N VAL A 283 8.98 7.15 18.87
CA VAL A 283 10.22 7.86 18.56
C VAL A 283 11.17 6.88 17.88
N GLY A 284 11.83 7.32 16.81
CA GLY A 284 12.70 6.47 16.03
C GLY A 284 13.91 7.20 15.48
N LEU A 285 14.89 6.41 15.09
CA LEU A 285 16.14 6.85 14.46
C LEU A 285 16.45 5.96 13.27
N GLN A 286 16.76 6.58 12.13
CA GLN A 286 17.33 5.87 10.99
C GLN A 286 18.81 6.26 10.83
N TYR A 287 19.64 5.25 10.61
CA TYR A 287 21.03 5.42 10.23
C TYR A 287 21.25 4.85 8.83
N PHE A 288 21.50 5.73 7.87
CA PHE A 288 21.72 5.36 6.48
C PHE A 288 23.21 5.07 6.23
N ILE A 289 23.50 3.84 5.83
CA ILE A 289 24.83 3.42 5.40
C ILE A 289 24.99 3.67 3.90
N ARG A 290 23.93 3.30 3.13
CA ARG A 290 23.84 3.53 1.69
C ARG A 290 22.38 3.87 1.32
N GLY A 291 21.87 5.00 1.82
CA GLY A 291 20.46 5.38 1.65
C GLY A 291 19.52 4.26 2.08
N ASP A 292 18.39 4.11 1.39
CA ASP A 292 17.43 3.03 1.64
C ASP A 292 17.93 1.64 1.22
N ALA A 293 19.05 1.55 0.49
CA ALA A 293 19.61 0.25 0.11
C ALA A 293 20.27 -0.47 1.28
N PHE A 294 20.88 0.28 2.21
CA PHE A 294 21.42 -0.28 3.43
C PHE A 294 21.26 0.70 4.59
N LYS A 295 20.39 0.38 5.53
CA LYS A 295 20.09 1.23 6.70
C LYS A 295 19.76 0.40 7.93
N LEU A 296 19.94 1.04 9.09
CA LEU A 296 19.43 0.59 10.39
C LEU A 296 18.26 1.50 10.78
N VAL A 297 17.22 0.92 11.35
CA VAL A 297 16.06 1.63 11.89
C VAL A 297 15.82 1.13 13.30
N ALA A 298 15.79 2.04 14.26
CA ALA A 298 15.48 1.75 15.67
C ALA A 298 14.28 2.58 16.09
N ASP A 299 13.23 1.92 16.57
CA ASP A 299 12.01 2.56 17.05
C ASP A 299 11.70 2.12 18.47
N TYR A 300 11.20 3.04 19.27
CA TYR A 300 10.54 2.76 20.54
C TYR A 300 9.09 3.24 20.46
N GLU A 301 8.15 2.34 20.74
CA GLU A 301 6.72 2.59 20.65
C GLU A 301 6.06 2.38 22.01
N VAL A 302 5.17 3.30 22.36
CA VAL A 302 4.36 3.26 23.58
C VAL A 302 2.90 3.33 23.18
N PHE A 303 2.09 2.40 23.68
CA PHE A 303 0.66 2.38 23.44
C PHE A 303 -0.10 2.63 24.75
N ARG A 304 -1.19 3.36 24.63
CA ARG A 304 -2.08 3.71 25.73
C ARG A 304 -3.50 3.34 25.35
N GLU A 305 -4.02 2.31 25.98
CA GLU A 305 -5.43 1.95 25.88
C GLU A 305 -6.27 2.85 26.78
N GLN A 306 -7.52 3.03 26.42
CA GLN A 306 -8.40 3.99 27.10
C GLN A 306 -8.76 3.57 28.53
N VAL A 307 -8.94 2.28 28.80
CA VAL A 307 -9.44 1.79 30.10
C VAL A 307 -8.49 0.80 30.77
N VAL A 308 -8.18 -0.29 30.09
CA VAL A 308 -7.28 -1.32 30.66
C VAL A 308 -5.89 -1.13 30.05
N GLN A 309 -4.96 -0.62 30.86
CA GLN A 309 -3.58 -0.46 30.39
C GLN A 309 -2.92 -1.83 30.26
N VAL A 310 -2.51 -2.15 29.04
CA VAL A 310 -1.72 -3.35 28.75
C VAL A 310 -0.28 -2.92 28.51
N THR A 311 0.68 -3.64 29.07
CA THR A 311 2.09 -3.39 28.77
C THR A 311 2.41 -3.97 27.41
N ASN A 312 2.27 -3.14 26.36
CA ASN A 312 2.51 -3.48 24.97
C ASN A 312 3.54 -2.55 24.30
N ASN A 313 4.31 -1.84 25.13
CA ASN A 313 5.45 -1.05 24.65
C ASN A 313 6.45 -1.97 23.96
N ARG A 314 7.09 -1.47 22.92
CA ARG A 314 8.06 -2.26 22.18
C ARG A 314 9.27 -1.46 21.72
N ALA A 315 10.42 -2.10 21.80
CA ALA A 315 11.65 -1.63 21.14
C ALA A 315 11.92 -2.50 19.90
N ILE A 316 12.22 -1.88 18.80
CA ILE A 316 12.49 -2.57 17.53
C ILE A 316 13.77 -2.03 16.93
N VAL A 317 14.70 -2.93 16.58
CA VAL A 317 15.90 -2.60 15.80
C VAL A 317 15.91 -3.46 14.54
N GLN A 318 15.91 -2.84 13.39
CA GLN A 318 15.87 -3.52 12.10
C GLN A 318 17.03 -3.10 11.21
N MET A 319 17.67 -4.07 10.62
CA MET A 319 18.57 -3.84 9.49
C MET A 319 17.79 -4.02 8.19
N GLN A 320 18.10 -3.21 7.20
CA GLN A 320 17.57 -3.36 5.84
C GLN A 320 18.70 -3.44 4.84
N VAL A 321 18.66 -4.44 3.98
CA VAL A 321 19.52 -4.55 2.80
C VAL A 321 18.63 -4.74 1.58
N ARG A 322 18.84 -3.89 0.56
CA ARG A 322 18.14 -3.94 -0.74
C ARG A 322 19.17 -3.93 -1.87
N TRP A 323 19.00 -4.79 -2.87
CA TRP A 323 19.83 -4.93 -4.08
C TRP A 323 19.05 -4.82 -5.37
#